data_33b19723d21fc79c808e2ebbd54e9835
#
_entry.id   33b19723d21fc79c808e2ebbd54e9835
#
_cell.length_a   1.000
_cell.length_b   1.000
_cell.length_c   1.000
_cell.angle_alpha   90.00
_cell.angle_beta   90.00
_cell.angle_gamma   90.00
#
_symmetry.space_group_name_H-M   'P 1'
#
loop_
_entity.id
_entity.type
_entity.pdbx_description
1 polymer ?
#
loop_
_entity_poly.entity_id
_entity_poly.type
_entity_poly.pdbx_seq_one_letter_code
_entity_poly.pdbx_strand_id
1 'polypeptide(L)'
;NVRQSLGNSNKVNKGIAKTIKTDAEDFFFLHNGITAICSQMSIHDGVLSVKELNVVNGCQSLSTIFSSSEAAKKATDAYILFRFYEIEDQDRADRISTSTNSQSAVKCRDLRCNVNAVLAMKRVYEQHFPDGYFVTKRGERVDTVKYNTAHVVNLTDLGKQLIAWHSQRPTISYRETKIFDKYCDQLFHRDYAPENVQALNVMFAAVYEKWGKENPMGLNETLLAMKAYAPYHQLLAISVILCEINK
;
A
#
# COMPACT_ATOMS: atom_id res chain seq x y z
N ASN A 1 3.95 -9.10 6.42
CA ASN A 1 4.00 -8.84 4.97
C ASN A 1 3.81 -7.35 4.69
N VAL A 2 4.87 -6.66 4.28
CA VAL A 2 4.85 -5.21 4.01
C VAL A 2 4.19 -4.88 2.67
N ARG A 3 4.14 -5.83 1.73
CA ARG A 3 3.52 -5.68 0.41
C ARG A 3 2.70 -6.90 0.04
N GLN A 4 1.52 -6.69 -0.50
CA GLN A 4 0.89 -7.65 -1.40
C GLN A 4 1.43 -7.43 -2.83
N SER A 5 1.33 -8.46 -3.68
CA SER A 5 1.84 -8.41 -5.06
C SER A 5 1.38 -7.17 -5.80
N LEU A 6 2.32 -6.44 -6.41
CA LEU A 6 2.05 -5.25 -7.24
C LEU A 6 1.36 -5.57 -8.58
N GLY A 7 0.88 -6.80 -8.75
CA GLY A 7 0.29 -7.30 -9.99
C GLY A 7 1.34 -7.73 -11.04
N ASN A 8 0.91 -8.58 -11.97
CA ASN A 8 1.80 -9.18 -12.99
C ASN A 8 2.30 -8.18 -14.06
N SER A 9 1.82 -6.93 -14.04
CA SER A 9 2.19 -5.89 -15.02
C SER A 9 3.47 -5.14 -14.69
N ASN A 10 4.02 -5.30 -13.49
CA ASN A 10 5.24 -4.62 -13.08
C ASN A 10 6.44 -5.15 -13.89
N LYS A 11 7.34 -4.24 -14.33
CA LYS A 11 8.55 -4.55 -15.09
C LYS A 11 9.43 -5.61 -14.39
N VAL A 12 9.52 -5.57 -13.06
CA VAL A 12 10.27 -6.54 -12.25
C VAL A 12 9.66 -7.93 -12.35
N ASN A 13 8.34 -8.06 -12.19
CA ASN A 13 7.64 -9.34 -12.26
C ASN A 13 7.74 -9.96 -13.65
N LYS A 14 7.65 -9.13 -14.70
CA LYS A 14 7.87 -9.58 -16.09
C LYS A 14 9.30 -10.09 -16.29
N GLY A 15 10.29 -9.43 -15.66
CA GLY A 15 11.68 -9.86 -15.65
C GLY A 15 11.84 -11.23 -15.01
N ILE A 16 11.33 -11.41 -13.78
CA ILE A 16 11.36 -12.68 -13.03
C ILE A 16 10.71 -13.82 -13.84
N ALA A 17 9.50 -13.58 -14.35
CA ALA A 17 8.77 -14.59 -15.14
C ALA A 17 9.49 -14.93 -16.46
N LYS A 18 10.18 -13.96 -17.07
CA LYS A 18 10.99 -14.18 -18.26
C LYS A 18 12.19 -15.05 -17.91
N THR A 19 12.98 -14.69 -16.89
CA THR A 19 14.19 -15.44 -16.52
C THR A 19 13.87 -16.90 -16.18
N ILE A 20 12.77 -17.18 -15.46
CA ILE A 20 12.35 -18.56 -15.19
C ILE A 20 12.08 -19.34 -16.49
N LYS A 21 11.56 -18.68 -17.54
CA LYS A 21 11.19 -19.32 -18.80
C LYS A 21 12.36 -19.52 -19.75
N THR A 22 13.30 -18.57 -19.79
CA THR A 22 14.32 -18.53 -20.86
C THR A 22 15.75 -18.68 -20.35
N ASP A 23 16.02 -18.33 -19.08
CA ASP A 23 17.36 -18.26 -18.53
C ASP A 23 17.37 -18.79 -17.09
N ALA A 24 16.82 -19.99 -16.88
CA ALA A 24 16.57 -20.57 -15.55
C ALA A 24 17.88 -20.78 -14.75
N GLU A 25 18.96 -21.14 -15.39
CA GLU A 25 20.29 -21.32 -14.80
C GLU A 25 20.86 -20.04 -14.20
N ASP A 26 20.55 -18.89 -14.82
CA ASP A 26 20.98 -17.57 -14.34
C ASP A 26 20.09 -17.00 -13.23
N PHE A 27 18.99 -17.67 -12.88
CA PHE A 27 18.02 -17.15 -11.92
C PHE A 27 18.65 -16.82 -10.56
N PHE A 28 19.59 -17.65 -10.11
CA PHE A 28 20.32 -17.44 -8.86
C PHE A 28 21.09 -16.12 -8.84
N PHE A 29 21.73 -15.75 -9.94
CA PHE A 29 22.55 -14.54 -10.06
C PHE A 29 21.71 -13.29 -10.29
N LEU A 30 20.58 -13.43 -10.98
CA LEU A 30 19.71 -12.32 -11.35
C LEU A 30 18.62 -12.01 -10.29
N HIS A 31 18.59 -12.79 -9.19
CA HIS A 31 17.58 -12.67 -8.16
C HIS A 31 18.18 -12.37 -6.78
N ASN A 32 17.64 -11.38 -6.05
CA ASN A 32 18.15 -10.97 -4.73
C ASN A 32 17.88 -11.97 -3.60
N GLY A 33 17.19 -13.07 -3.88
CA GLY A 33 16.79 -14.06 -2.89
C GLY A 33 15.53 -13.67 -2.12
N ILE A 34 15.16 -14.58 -1.21
CA ILE A 34 14.01 -14.45 -0.31
C ILE A 34 14.53 -14.41 1.12
N THR A 35 13.93 -13.56 1.96
CA THR A 35 14.23 -13.53 3.38
C THR A 35 12.96 -13.79 4.18
N ALA A 36 13.04 -14.73 5.11
CA ALA A 36 11.96 -15.11 5.98
C ALA A 36 12.41 -15.10 7.45
N ILE A 37 11.51 -14.79 8.33
CA ILE A 37 11.64 -14.85 9.78
C ILE A 37 10.71 -15.95 10.28
N CYS A 38 11.14 -16.72 11.26
CA CYS A 38 10.33 -17.72 11.94
C CYS A 38 10.57 -17.67 13.44
N SER A 39 9.63 -18.16 14.23
CA SER A 39 9.77 -18.25 15.69
C SER A 39 10.64 -19.42 16.11
N GLN A 40 10.68 -20.48 15.32
CA GLN A 40 11.48 -21.68 15.56
C GLN A 40 11.85 -22.35 14.25
N MET A 41 13.08 -22.86 14.15
CA MET A 41 13.49 -23.72 13.04
C MET A 41 14.36 -24.90 13.54
N SER A 42 14.27 -26.01 12.82
CA SER A 42 15.09 -27.20 13.07
C SER A 42 15.37 -27.91 11.76
N ILE A 43 16.51 -28.61 11.69
CA ILE A 43 16.90 -29.44 10.55
C ILE A 43 17.10 -30.85 11.06
N HIS A 44 16.33 -31.81 10.53
CA HIS A 44 16.47 -33.22 10.78
C HIS A 44 16.46 -33.98 9.45
N ASP A 45 17.43 -34.83 9.24
CA ASP A 45 17.54 -35.68 8.03
C ASP A 45 17.42 -34.89 6.71
N GLY A 46 17.99 -33.68 6.66
CA GLY A 46 17.93 -32.81 5.50
C GLY A 46 16.58 -32.08 5.30
N VAL A 47 15.64 -32.26 6.23
CA VAL A 47 14.33 -31.56 6.20
C VAL A 47 14.37 -30.37 7.14
N LEU A 48 14.10 -29.18 6.59
CA LEU A 48 13.92 -27.93 7.34
C LEU A 48 12.48 -27.82 7.82
N SER A 49 12.26 -27.80 9.12
CA SER A 49 10.98 -27.52 9.77
C SER A 49 10.98 -26.11 10.35
N VAL A 50 9.96 -25.32 10.08
CA VAL A 50 9.83 -23.93 10.54
C VAL A 50 8.46 -23.69 11.14
N LYS A 51 8.40 -22.88 12.22
CA LYS A 51 7.14 -22.42 12.82
C LYS A 51 6.97 -20.91 12.62
N GLU A 52 5.73 -20.49 12.41
CA GLU A 52 5.33 -19.08 12.26
C GLU A 52 6.15 -18.34 11.19
N LEU A 53 6.28 -18.97 10.02
CA LEU A 53 7.05 -18.43 8.91
C LEU A 53 6.43 -17.13 8.37
N ASN A 54 7.22 -16.06 8.39
CA ASN A 54 6.86 -14.77 7.81
C ASN A 54 7.90 -14.33 6.80
N VAL A 55 7.52 -14.20 5.53
CA VAL A 55 8.41 -13.70 4.47
C VAL A 55 8.48 -12.18 4.56
N VAL A 56 9.65 -11.67 4.88
CA VAL A 56 9.89 -10.22 5.05
C VAL A 56 10.45 -9.54 3.79
N ASN A 57 11.12 -10.30 2.92
CA ASN A 57 11.56 -9.82 1.61
C ASN A 57 11.41 -10.92 0.56
N GLY A 58 11.10 -10.54 -0.70
CA GLY A 58 10.92 -11.48 -1.80
C GLY A 58 9.49 -12.00 -1.99
N CYS A 59 8.48 -11.51 -1.25
CA CYS A 59 7.07 -11.89 -1.44
C CYS A 59 6.58 -11.71 -2.87
N GLN A 60 7.04 -10.64 -3.54
CA GLN A 60 6.69 -10.37 -4.93
C GLN A 60 7.27 -11.42 -5.87
N SER A 61 8.47 -11.89 -5.60
CA SER A 61 9.14 -12.95 -6.34
C SER A 61 8.41 -14.28 -6.16
N LEU A 62 8.07 -14.64 -4.92
CA LEU A 62 7.28 -15.86 -4.63
C LEU A 62 5.94 -15.82 -5.35
N SER A 63 5.23 -14.70 -5.31
CA SER A 63 3.96 -14.55 -6.02
C SER A 63 4.12 -14.69 -7.54
N THR A 64 5.22 -14.16 -8.11
CA THR A 64 5.50 -14.25 -9.54
C THR A 64 5.90 -15.69 -9.95
N ILE A 65 6.73 -16.36 -9.16
CA ILE A 65 7.09 -17.76 -9.35
C ILE A 65 5.84 -18.64 -9.30
N PHE A 66 4.99 -18.43 -8.29
CA PHE A 66 3.73 -19.16 -8.15
C PHE A 66 2.78 -18.91 -9.34
N SER A 67 2.65 -17.67 -9.80
CA SER A 67 1.85 -17.32 -10.98
C SER A 67 2.43 -17.90 -12.28
N SER A 68 3.71 -18.28 -12.26
CA SER A 68 4.43 -18.91 -13.39
C SER A 68 4.70 -20.40 -13.13
N SER A 69 3.86 -21.06 -12.33
CA SER A 69 4.09 -22.40 -11.77
C SER A 69 4.42 -23.46 -12.83
N GLU A 70 3.78 -23.43 -14.00
CA GLU A 70 4.06 -24.36 -15.09
C GLU A 70 5.48 -24.22 -15.68
N ALA A 71 5.98 -22.97 -15.77
CA ALA A 71 7.34 -22.72 -16.20
C ALA A 71 8.33 -23.05 -15.07
N ALA A 72 8.00 -22.69 -13.83
CA ALA A 72 8.84 -22.96 -12.67
C ALA A 72 9.05 -24.46 -12.41
N LYS A 73 8.02 -25.29 -12.60
CA LYS A 73 8.13 -26.76 -12.49
C LYS A 73 9.06 -27.38 -13.55
N LYS A 74 9.19 -26.74 -14.71
CA LYS A 74 10.07 -27.19 -15.80
C LYS A 74 11.50 -26.65 -15.66
N ALA A 75 11.71 -25.62 -14.87
CA ALA A 75 12.99 -24.96 -14.66
C ALA A 75 13.79 -25.69 -13.57
N THR A 76 14.29 -26.90 -13.86
CA THR A 76 15.01 -27.77 -12.90
C THR A 76 16.32 -27.17 -12.42
N ASP A 77 16.92 -26.27 -13.22
CA ASP A 77 18.21 -25.63 -12.95
C ASP A 77 18.06 -24.22 -12.36
N ALA A 78 16.83 -23.82 -12.02
CA ALA A 78 16.57 -22.55 -11.34
C ALA A 78 16.77 -22.67 -9.84
N TYR A 79 17.76 -21.98 -9.33
CA TYR A 79 18.03 -21.89 -7.90
C TYR A 79 17.69 -20.51 -7.36
N ILE A 80 17.29 -20.43 -6.09
CA ILE A 80 17.02 -19.19 -5.38
C ILE A 80 17.63 -19.23 -3.99
N LEU A 81 18.28 -18.13 -3.60
CA LEU A 81 18.79 -17.97 -2.23
C LEU A 81 17.61 -17.75 -1.27
N PHE A 82 17.51 -18.60 -0.25
CA PHE A 82 16.55 -18.43 0.83
C PHE A 82 17.29 -18.20 2.16
N ARG A 83 17.00 -17.08 2.83
CA ARG A 83 17.55 -16.76 4.15
C ARG A 83 16.45 -16.92 5.17
N PHE A 84 16.70 -17.78 6.17
CA PHE A 84 15.85 -17.95 7.33
C PHE A 84 16.50 -17.34 8.56
N TYR A 85 15.72 -16.57 9.32
CA TYR A 85 16.14 -16.05 10.62
C TYR A 85 15.16 -16.55 11.68
N GLU A 86 15.71 -17.28 12.69
CA GLU A 86 14.97 -17.64 13.89
C GLU A 86 15.01 -16.46 14.85
N ILE A 87 13.87 -15.85 15.13
CA ILE A 87 13.76 -14.63 15.93
C ILE A 87 12.46 -14.67 16.72
N GLU A 88 12.58 -14.80 18.04
CA GLU A 88 11.45 -14.77 18.96
C GLU A 88 11.04 -13.34 19.32
N ASP A 89 12.00 -12.40 19.34
CA ASP A 89 11.76 -10.98 19.68
C ASP A 89 11.09 -10.23 18.53
N GLN A 90 9.87 -9.77 18.74
CA GLN A 90 9.07 -9.07 17.73
C GLN A 90 9.70 -7.74 17.30
N ASP A 91 10.30 -6.97 18.23
CA ASP A 91 10.93 -5.69 17.90
C ASP A 91 12.16 -5.89 17.02
N ARG A 92 12.90 -6.98 17.25
CA ARG A 92 14.03 -7.37 16.41
C ARG A 92 13.57 -7.86 15.03
N ALA A 93 12.47 -8.62 14.97
CA ALA A 93 11.86 -9.07 13.72
C ALA A 93 11.40 -7.87 12.87
N ASP A 94 10.77 -6.87 13.50
CA ASP A 94 10.32 -5.65 12.84
C ASP A 94 11.49 -4.79 12.33
N ARG A 95 12.58 -4.68 13.10
CA ARG A 95 13.80 -4.00 12.64
C ARG A 95 14.44 -4.67 11.45
N ILE A 96 14.52 -6.00 11.43
CA ILE A 96 15.06 -6.77 10.30
C ILE A 96 14.16 -6.61 9.08
N SER A 97 12.84 -6.73 9.25
CA SER A 97 11.86 -6.52 8.18
C SER A 97 12.02 -5.13 7.57
N THR A 98 12.11 -4.10 8.40
CA THR A 98 12.28 -2.71 7.97
C THR A 98 13.61 -2.51 7.25
N SER A 99 14.71 -2.98 7.81
CA SER A 99 16.05 -2.85 7.23
C SER A 99 16.16 -3.58 5.89
N THR A 100 15.69 -4.81 5.82
CA THR A 100 15.75 -5.64 4.61
C THR A 100 14.88 -5.05 3.48
N ASN A 101 13.75 -4.45 3.82
CA ASN A 101 12.89 -3.79 2.85
C ASN A 101 13.38 -2.39 2.44
N SER A 102 14.15 -1.71 3.26
CA SER A 102 14.75 -0.41 2.90
C SER A 102 15.86 -0.54 1.85
N GLN A 103 16.49 -1.69 1.75
CA GLN A 103 17.44 -2.01 0.68
C GLN A 103 16.76 -2.24 -0.69
N SER A 104 15.49 -2.61 -0.70
CA SER A 104 14.64 -2.57 -1.90
C SER A 104 13.96 -1.21 -1.92
N ALA A 105 13.63 -0.61 -3.06
CA ALA A 105 12.95 0.70 -3.15
C ALA A 105 11.54 0.67 -2.53
N VAL A 106 11.46 0.42 -1.21
CA VAL A 106 10.23 0.45 -0.42
C VAL A 106 9.87 1.92 -0.22
N LYS A 107 8.69 2.30 -0.66
CA LYS A 107 8.22 3.66 -0.41
C LYS A 107 7.86 3.84 1.06
N CYS A 108 8.09 5.03 1.61
CA CYS A 108 7.73 5.38 2.99
C CYS A 108 6.29 4.97 3.35
N ARG A 109 5.36 5.07 2.41
CA ARG A 109 3.98 4.62 2.55
C ARG A 109 3.86 3.14 2.91
N ASP A 110 4.67 2.28 2.28
CA ASP A 110 4.62 0.82 2.49
C ASP A 110 5.18 0.43 3.88
N LEU A 111 6.07 1.23 4.45
CA LEU A 111 6.54 1.08 5.83
C LEU A 111 5.48 1.53 6.84
N ARG A 112 4.75 2.60 6.51
CA ARG A 112 3.77 3.21 7.41
C ARG A 112 2.40 2.51 7.43
N CYS A 113 2.12 1.61 6.48
CA CYS A 113 0.84 0.88 6.47
C CYS A 113 0.64 -0.07 7.66
N ASN A 114 1.70 -0.44 8.36
CA ASN A 114 1.67 -1.32 9.54
C ASN A 114 1.86 -0.56 10.87
N VAL A 115 1.91 0.77 10.86
CA VAL A 115 1.97 1.55 12.09
C VAL A 115 0.67 1.36 12.90
N ASN A 116 0.80 1.18 14.21
CA ASN A 116 -0.32 0.89 15.11
C ASN A 116 -1.50 1.86 14.95
N ALA A 117 -1.23 3.15 14.74
CA ALA A 117 -2.26 4.17 14.52
C ALA A 117 -3.08 3.91 13.25
N VAL A 118 -2.44 3.52 12.15
CA VAL A 118 -3.11 3.17 10.88
C VAL A 118 -3.95 1.90 11.03
N LEU A 119 -3.41 0.90 11.72
CA LEU A 119 -4.12 -0.36 11.97
C LEU A 119 -5.30 -0.18 12.93
N ALA A 120 -5.16 0.70 13.94
CA ALA A 120 -6.27 1.08 14.83
C ALA A 120 -7.39 1.77 14.04
N MET A 121 -7.05 2.76 13.21
CA MET A 121 -8.00 3.45 12.35
C MET A 121 -8.73 2.47 11.40
N LYS A 122 -7.98 1.56 10.75
CA LYS A 122 -8.58 0.50 9.92
C LYS A 122 -9.60 -0.31 10.71
N ARG A 123 -9.22 -0.79 11.91
CA ARG A 123 -10.09 -1.61 12.76
C ARG A 123 -11.38 -0.88 13.13
N VAL A 124 -11.26 0.36 13.60
CA VAL A 124 -12.41 1.17 14.00
C VAL A 124 -13.32 1.46 12.82
N TYR A 125 -12.73 1.77 11.63
CA TYR A 125 -13.49 2.02 10.41
C TYR A 125 -14.27 0.77 9.96
N GLU A 126 -13.63 -0.40 9.90
CA GLU A 126 -14.26 -1.64 9.45
C GLU A 126 -15.26 -2.21 10.46
N GLN A 127 -15.12 -1.89 11.76
CA GLN A 127 -16.14 -2.19 12.76
C GLN A 127 -17.39 -1.32 12.60
N HIS A 128 -17.23 -0.05 12.25
CA HIS A 128 -18.33 0.89 12.06
C HIS A 128 -19.04 0.65 10.71
N PHE A 129 -18.29 0.32 9.65
CA PHE A 129 -18.80 -0.03 8.32
C PHE A 129 -18.49 -1.50 8.00
N PRO A 130 -19.33 -2.47 8.40
CA PRO A 130 -19.08 -3.90 8.19
C PRO A 130 -19.03 -4.31 6.72
N ASP A 131 -19.67 -3.53 5.84
CA ASP A 131 -19.60 -3.65 4.38
C ASP A 131 -18.46 -2.83 3.76
N GLY A 132 -17.70 -2.10 4.58
CA GLY A 132 -16.57 -1.26 4.17
C GLY A 132 -15.25 -2.00 4.20
N TYR A 133 -14.25 -1.40 3.53
CA TYR A 133 -12.90 -1.92 3.54
C TYR A 133 -11.85 -0.81 3.54
N PHE A 134 -10.89 -0.90 4.46
CA PHE A 134 -9.80 0.07 4.56
C PHE A 134 -8.51 -0.52 3.95
N VAL A 135 -8.18 -0.08 2.73
CA VAL A 135 -7.01 -0.53 1.97
C VAL A 135 -5.75 0.09 2.54
N THR A 136 -4.95 -0.70 3.25
CA THR A 136 -3.68 -0.22 3.82
C THR A 136 -2.48 -0.56 2.96
N LYS A 137 -2.51 -1.68 2.23
CA LYS A 137 -1.36 -2.16 1.46
C LYS A 137 -1.47 -1.76 -0.01
N ARG A 138 -0.33 -1.50 -0.63
CA ARG A 138 -0.28 -1.22 -2.07
C ARG A 138 -0.54 -2.50 -2.86
N GLY A 139 -1.40 -2.38 -3.89
CA GLY A 139 -1.78 -3.52 -4.75
C GLY A 139 -2.77 -4.49 -4.10
N GLU A 140 -3.26 -4.18 -2.89
CA GLU A 140 -4.35 -4.90 -2.25
C GLU A 140 -5.61 -4.79 -3.11
N ARG A 141 -6.20 -5.93 -3.46
CA ARG A 141 -7.44 -5.99 -4.22
C ARG A 141 -8.62 -6.09 -3.26
N VAL A 142 -9.60 -5.25 -3.49
CA VAL A 142 -10.86 -5.29 -2.75
C VAL A 142 -11.83 -6.20 -3.49
N ASP A 143 -12.44 -7.13 -2.77
CA ASP A 143 -13.52 -7.94 -3.29
C ASP A 143 -14.79 -7.08 -3.37
N THR A 144 -15.12 -6.64 -4.59
CA THR A 144 -16.27 -5.77 -4.85
C THR A 144 -17.62 -6.49 -4.77
N VAL A 145 -17.63 -7.82 -4.63
CA VAL A 145 -18.84 -8.60 -4.36
C VAL A 145 -19.13 -8.57 -2.86
N LYS A 146 -18.08 -8.63 -2.03
CA LYS A 146 -18.19 -8.67 -0.58
C LYS A 146 -18.33 -7.27 0.05
N TYR A 147 -17.62 -6.28 -0.51
CA TYR A 147 -17.53 -4.94 0.09
C TYR A 147 -18.20 -3.88 -0.79
N ASN A 148 -18.89 -2.97 -0.15
CA ASN A 148 -19.49 -1.81 -0.80
C ASN A 148 -18.40 -0.84 -1.25
N THR A 149 -18.28 -0.64 -2.55
CA THR A 149 -17.26 0.26 -3.12
C THR A 149 -17.36 1.70 -2.62
N ALA A 150 -18.57 2.14 -2.23
CA ALA A 150 -18.76 3.47 -1.63
C ALA A 150 -18.10 3.58 -0.23
N HIS A 151 -17.94 2.46 0.50
CA HIS A 151 -17.31 2.40 1.80
C HIS A 151 -15.87 1.89 1.74
N VAL A 152 -15.25 1.93 0.57
CA VAL A 152 -13.82 1.61 0.42
C VAL A 152 -12.98 2.87 0.59
N VAL A 153 -12.08 2.84 1.57
CA VAL A 153 -11.13 3.92 1.84
C VAL A 153 -9.71 3.44 1.56
N ASN A 154 -8.95 4.21 0.80
CA ASN A 154 -7.54 3.93 0.53
C ASN A 154 -6.65 4.81 1.40
N LEU A 155 -5.68 4.20 2.10
CA LEU A 155 -4.74 4.91 2.98
C LEU A 155 -4.00 6.05 2.28
N THR A 156 -3.58 5.85 1.03
CA THR A 156 -2.87 6.88 0.26
C THR A 156 -3.77 8.06 -0.03
N ASP A 157 -4.99 7.79 -0.48
CA ASP A 157 -5.94 8.85 -0.85
C ASP A 157 -6.44 9.57 0.38
N LEU A 158 -6.70 8.86 1.48
CA LEU A 158 -7.03 9.46 2.77
C LEU A 158 -5.90 10.37 3.26
N GLY A 159 -4.64 9.94 3.18
CA GLY A 159 -3.49 10.77 3.57
C GLY A 159 -3.41 12.08 2.77
N LYS A 160 -3.70 12.01 1.46
CA LYS A 160 -3.77 13.20 0.58
C LYS A 160 -4.94 14.13 0.93
N GLN A 161 -6.09 13.55 1.26
CA GLN A 161 -7.27 14.29 1.67
C GLN A 161 -7.06 14.97 3.03
N LEU A 162 -6.53 14.24 4.02
CA LEU A 162 -6.28 14.76 5.36
C LEU A 162 -5.25 15.90 5.36
N ILE A 163 -4.19 15.83 4.55
CA ILE A 163 -3.19 16.91 4.48
C ILE A 163 -3.78 18.19 3.87
N ALA A 164 -4.69 18.05 2.89
CA ALA A 164 -5.42 19.19 2.33
C ALA A 164 -6.41 19.76 3.31
N TRP A 165 -7.22 18.91 3.95
CA TRP A 165 -8.32 19.32 4.83
C TRP A 165 -7.86 19.86 6.17
N HIS A 166 -7.08 19.07 6.92
CA HIS A 166 -6.70 19.43 8.29
C HIS A 166 -5.41 20.22 8.39
N SER A 167 -4.44 19.96 7.52
CA SER A 167 -3.16 20.68 7.57
C SER A 167 -3.16 21.90 6.65
N GLN A 168 -4.20 22.10 5.86
CA GLN A 168 -4.35 23.20 4.90
C GLN A 168 -3.17 23.32 3.92
N ARG A 169 -2.62 22.16 3.49
CA ARG A 169 -1.43 22.08 2.62
C ARG A 169 -1.72 21.29 1.34
N PRO A 170 -2.63 21.74 0.48
CA PRO A 170 -3.09 21.00 -0.70
C PRO A 170 -1.96 20.70 -1.69
N THR A 171 -0.92 21.53 -1.75
CA THR A 171 0.26 21.28 -2.61
C THR A 171 1.07 20.06 -2.19
N ILE A 172 1.00 19.67 -0.90
CA ILE A 172 1.68 18.47 -0.39
C ILE A 172 0.89 17.21 -0.74
N SER A 173 -0.43 17.30 -0.96
CA SER A 173 -1.28 16.16 -1.35
C SER A 173 -0.79 15.44 -2.63
N TYR A 174 -0.08 16.14 -3.49
CA TYR A 174 0.52 15.58 -4.71
C TYR A 174 1.87 14.87 -4.46
N ARG A 175 2.39 14.90 -3.24
CA ARG A 175 3.70 14.36 -2.86
C ARG A 175 3.56 13.24 -1.83
N GLU A 176 3.09 12.07 -2.26
CA GLU A 176 2.85 10.89 -1.42
C GLU A 176 4.02 10.60 -0.46
N THR A 177 5.26 10.60 -0.98
CA THR A 177 6.46 10.35 -0.15
C THR A 177 6.56 11.33 1.01
N LYS A 178 6.29 12.63 0.80
CA LYS A 178 6.31 13.62 1.87
C LYS A 178 5.24 13.39 2.93
N ILE A 179 4.04 12.97 2.52
CA ILE A 179 2.93 12.69 3.43
C ILE A 179 3.33 11.59 4.41
N PHE A 180 3.82 10.47 3.89
CA PHE A 180 4.15 9.31 4.71
C PHE A 180 5.51 9.41 5.41
N ASP A 181 6.42 10.24 4.94
CA ASP A 181 7.71 10.49 5.59
C ASP A 181 7.59 11.51 6.75
N LYS A 182 7.01 12.69 6.46
CA LYS A 182 7.03 13.80 7.40
C LYS A 182 5.73 14.03 8.19
N TYR A 183 4.59 13.67 7.61
CA TYR A 183 3.28 14.03 8.16
C TYR A 183 2.46 12.84 8.65
N CYS A 184 2.93 11.61 8.47
CA CYS A 184 2.21 10.41 8.83
C CYS A 184 1.73 10.44 10.28
N ASP A 185 2.65 10.71 11.21
CA ASP A 185 2.35 10.73 12.64
C ASP A 185 1.35 11.86 12.99
N GLN A 186 1.53 13.05 12.40
CA GLN A 186 0.60 14.15 12.59
C GLN A 186 -0.81 13.87 12.08
N LEU A 187 -0.93 13.12 10.99
CA LEU A 187 -2.21 12.83 10.34
C LEU A 187 -2.91 11.64 10.98
N PHE A 188 -2.21 10.54 11.24
CA PHE A 188 -2.83 9.26 11.61
C PHE A 188 -2.85 8.97 13.11
N HIS A 189 -2.20 9.78 13.96
CA HIS A 189 -2.34 9.70 15.42
C HIS A 189 -3.53 10.51 15.99
N ARG A 190 -4.35 11.10 15.13
CA ARG A 190 -5.59 11.77 15.54
C ARG A 190 -6.73 10.75 15.54
N ASP A 191 -7.60 10.86 16.52
CA ASP A 191 -8.84 10.10 16.56
C ASP A 191 -9.85 10.73 15.58
N TYR A 192 -10.03 10.08 14.44
CA TYR A 192 -11.07 10.45 13.49
C TYR A 192 -12.27 9.52 13.68
N ALA A 193 -13.46 10.08 13.85
CA ALA A 193 -14.68 9.28 13.76
C ALA A 193 -14.79 8.65 12.35
N PRO A 194 -15.15 7.37 12.24
CA PRO A 194 -15.28 6.68 10.95
C PRO A 194 -16.16 7.40 9.95
N GLU A 195 -17.24 8.04 10.44
CA GLU A 195 -18.16 8.83 9.63
C GLU A 195 -17.48 10.05 9.00
N ASN A 196 -16.56 10.69 9.72
CA ASN A 196 -15.80 11.82 9.19
C ASN A 196 -14.79 11.38 8.13
N VAL A 197 -14.18 10.21 8.30
CA VAL A 197 -13.30 9.59 7.29
C VAL A 197 -14.11 9.30 6.03
N GLN A 198 -15.29 8.70 6.20
CA GLN A 198 -16.19 8.38 5.10
C GLN A 198 -16.74 9.64 4.42
N ALA A 199 -17.17 10.63 5.19
CA ALA A 199 -17.66 11.90 4.65
C ALA A 199 -16.59 12.61 3.82
N LEU A 200 -15.36 12.64 4.29
CA LEU A 200 -14.22 13.23 3.57
C LEU A 200 -13.96 12.49 2.25
N ASN A 201 -14.03 11.16 2.26
CA ASN A 201 -13.84 10.33 1.07
C ASN A 201 -14.94 10.58 0.04
N VAL A 202 -16.20 10.60 0.46
CA VAL A 202 -17.37 10.90 -0.40
C VAL A 202 -17.30 12.32 -0.96
N MET A 203 -16.96 13.28 -0.11
CA MET A 203 -16.82 14.69 -0.52
C MET A 203 -15.73 14.84 -1.58
N PHE A 204 -14.59 14.20 -1.40
CA PHE A 204 -13.51 14.24 -2.38
C PHE A 204 -13.91 13.56 -3.71
N ALA A 205 -14.62 12.43 -3.64
CA ALA A 205 -15.15 11.76 -4.83
C ALA A 205 -16.13 12.68 -5.60
N ALA A 206 -17.03 13.36 -4.89
CA ALA A 206 -17.95 14.31 -5.48
C ALA A 206 -17.24 15.51 -6.12
N VAL A 207 -16.20 16.04 -5.47
CA VAL A 207 -15.32 17.07 -6.04
C VAL A 207 -14.69 16.57 -7.33
N TYR A 208 -14.16 15.35 -7.32
CA TYR A 208 -13.47 14.78 -8.47
C TYR A 208 -14.44 14.49 -9.63
N GLU A 209 -15.65 14.03 -9.35
CA GLU A 209 -16.69 13.72 -10.33
C GLU A 209 -17.25 15.00 -10.97
N LYS A 210 -17.73 15.95 -10.15
CA LYS A 210 -18.32 17.22 -10.64
C LYS A 210 -17.31 18.09 -11.38
N TRP A 211 -16.04 17.98 -11.02
CA TRP A 211 -14.96 18.72 -11.65
C TRP A 211 -14.16 17.85 -12.64
N GLY A 212 -14.57 16.60 -12.84
CA GLY A 212 -13.90 15.61 -13.68
C GLY A 212 -13.85 15.93 -15.16
N LYS A 213 -14.03 14.95 -16.01
CA LYS A 213 -13.80 15.06 -17.48
C LYS A 213 -14.79 15.98 -18.20
N GLU A 214 -16.01 16.06 -17.69
CA GLU A 214 -17.04 16.92 -18.27
C GLU A 214 -16.90 18.37 -17.78
N ASN A 215 -17.37 19.32 -18.55
CA ASN A 215 -17.38 20.74 -18.22
C ASN A 215 -18.82 21.24 -17.91
N PRO A 216 -19.48 20.76 -16.85
CA PRO A 216 -20.86 21.08 -16.55
C PRO A 216 -21.06 22.55 -16.20
N MET A 217 -19.99 23.29 -15.88
CA MET A 217 -20.00 24.70 -15.49
C MET A 217 -19.61 25.64 -16.63
N GLY A 218 -19.33 25.13 -17.83
CA GLY A 218 -18.94 25.96 -18.97
C GLY A 218 -17.61 26.71 -18.75
N LEU A 219 -16.66 26.12 -18.01
CA LEU A 219 -15.38 26.73 -17.74
C LEU A 219 -14.57 26.89 -19.03
N ASN A 220 -13.81 27.96 -19.17
CA ASN A 220 -12.87 28.15 -20.25
C ASN A 220 -11.67 27.18 -20.14
N GLU A 221 -10.89 27.04 -21.21
CA GLU A 221 -9.77 26.08 -21.28
C GLU A 221 -8.75 26.26 -20.16
N THR A 222 -8.44 27.48 -19.77
CA THR A 222 -7.50 27.79 -18.68
C THR A 222 -8.02 27.27 -17.33
N LEU A 223 -9.29 27.53 -17.03
CA LEU A 223 -9.94 27.06 -15.81
C LEU A 223 -10.12 25.54 -15.81
N LEU A 224 -10.39 24.93 -16.97
CA LEU A 224 -10.42 23.48 -17.14
C LEU A 224 -9.07 22.84 -16.85
N ALA A 225 -7.97 23.43 -17.34
CA ALA A 225 -6.63 22.96 -17.04
C ALA A 225 -6.31 23.10 -15.54
N MET A 226 -6.62 24.22 -14.92
CA MET A 226 -6.45 24.43 -13.48
C MET A 226 -7.27 23.43 -12.65
N LYS A 227 -8.47 23.14 -13.07
CA LYS A 227 -9.37 22.18 -12.45
C LYS A 227 -8.77 20.79 -12.36
N ALA A 228 -8.18 20.27 -13.44
CA ALA A 228 -7.56 18.95 -13.48
C ALA A 228 -6.41 18.80 -12.44
N TYR A 229 -5.76 19.92 -12.10
CA TYR A 229 -4.62 19.96 -11.19
C TYR A 229 -4.96 20.46 -9.77
N ALA A 230 -6.20 20.79 -9.47
CA ALA A 230 -6.54 21.46 -8.22
C ALA A 230 -7.58 20.78 -7.31
N PRO A 231 -7.87 19.45 -7.39
CA PRO A 231 -8.92 18.85 -6.56
C PRO A 231 -8.67 19.00 -5.05
N TYR A 232 -7.42 18.94 -4.60
CA TYR A 232 -7.08 19.14 -3.19
C TYR A 232 -7.17 20.59 -2.74
N HIS A 233 -6.99 21.57 -3.64
CA HIS A 233 -7.20 22.98 -3.34
C HIS A 233 -8.68 23.29 -3.16
N GLN A 234 -9.54 22.60 -3.92
CA GLN A 234 -10.99 22.70 -3.74
C GLN A 234 -11.45 22.08 -2.42
N LEU A 235 -10.87 20.92 -2.06
CA LEU A 235 -11.12 20.32 -0.76
C LEU A 235 -10.75 21.26 0.40
N LEU A 236 -9.61 21.95 0.29
CA LEU A 236 -9.23 23.00 1.23
C LEU A 236 -10.25 24.14 1.25
N ALA A 237 -10.67 24.66 0.10
CA ALA A 237 -11.64 25.75 0.04
C ALA A 237 -12.97 25.37 0.72
N ILE A 238 -13.46 24.15 0.48
CA ILE A 238 -14.64 23.61 1.15
C ILE A 238 -14.43 23.54 2.66
N SER A 239 -13.26 23.08 3.13
CA SER A 239 -12.97 22.99 4.56
C SER A 239 -13.00 24.36 5.24
N VAL A 240 -12.45 25.39 4.60
CA VAL A 240 -12.47 26.76 5.12
C VAL A 240 -13.88 27.31 5.17
N ILE A 241 -14.67 27.14 4.10
CA ILE A 241 -16.06 27.60 4.07
C ILE A 241 -16.89 26.93 5.17
N LEU A 242 -16.78 25.62 5.33
CA LEU A 242 -17.50 24.91 6.39
C LEU A 242 -17.08 25.31 7.80
N CYS A 243 -15.79 25.61 8.01
CA CYS A 243 -15.33 26.15 9.29
C CYS A 243 -15.89 27.54 9.58
N GLU A 244 -16.09 28.38 8.57
CA GLU A 244 -16.67 29.72 8.78
C GLU A 244 -18.20 29.66 8.99
N ILE A 245 -18.91 28.75 8.32
CA ILE A 245 -20.36 28.59 8.50
C ILE A 245 -20.73 28.04 9.89
N ASN A 246 -19.84 27.25 10.50
CA ASN A 246 -20.06 26.61 11.82
C ASN A 246 -19.51 27.44 13.00
N LYS A 247 -19.08 28.67 12.79
CA LYS A 247 -18.73 29.62 13.85
C LYS A 247 -19.94 30.46 14.26
#